data_f1e660f8823abf3b88d2ea08f9f32fe1
#
_entry.id   f1e660f8823abf3b88d2ea08f9f32fe1
#
_cell.length_a   1.000
_cell.length_b   1.000
_cell.length_c   1.000
_cell.angle_alpha   90.00
_cell.angle_beta   90.00
_cell.angle_gamma   90.00
#
_symmetry.space_group_name_H-M   'P 1'
#
loop_
_entity.id
_entity.type
_entity.pdbx_description
1 polymer ?
#
loop_
_entity_poly.entity_id
_entity_poly.type
_entity_poly.pdbx_seq_one_letter_code
_entity_poly.pdbx_strand_id
1 'polypeptide(L)'
;MKENSVQLQREKCFPAWDPAVRQEARRFAVLLAVALVAHFQMIANGLQNPDSLWLGGDYHIADSWELSLGRWGLVLVDLLRGGFVSPILSGAGMLVLYTAAGMLLVRVLEAQNSRPLRWLIPLTVVLAPQVLITESYLFCSIAYALAFLLAVAAAYWVQRLPRWPGVLLGALFLMASLSLYQSNVGVTAGLLLMWLLRTLLDEPEALAAFARRLGRTLLACALGLVAYYMVLQLRLYTTQVALSGYKGADSVGVLHALTSLGTGIPQAYRDFFDYFFGRTLAANYYHVRPVYALLFVLAAVALAVRLWQIRRHRVACLLAVVLVVLLPLAVAAIDLIVPETTLILLTCSPLLTVVPFVLTLCARYMGEHRLARAAVWLAVGLTVVLLRGYLLQLNTDSTTLLASQRTTLTVAQSLLQDLQQRPEYRAGMPVAIIGQPESGNYPNLSPCYDKADSLMQMGLLFHSPHANAEGWQQIFKQYLGVALNWSSREQVMEIVNTPEYQMMAVYPQEGSLQEIQGCLVARVA
;
A
#
# COMPACT_ATOMS: atom_id res chain seq x y z
N MET A 1 -23.44 -53.04 7.37
CA MET A 1 -24.55 -52.22 6.81
C MET A 1 -24.72 -50.83 7.47
N LYS A 2 -24.31 -50.61 8.72
CA LYS A 2 -24.40 -49.27 9.36
C LYS A 2 -23.31 -48.28 8.93
N GLU A 3 -22.12 -48.75 8.54
CA GLU A 3 -21.04 -47.85 8.09
C GLU A 3 -21.32 -47.24 6.72
N ASN A 4 -21.92 -47.98 5.79
CA ASN A 4 -22.27 -47.46 4.47
C ASN A 4 -23.38 -46.39 4.51
N SER A 5 -24.27 -46.43 5.51
CA SER A 5 -25.34 -45.44 5.67
C SER A 5 -24.82 -44.09 6.20
N VAL A 6 -23.78 -44.11 7.04
CA VAL A 6 -23.14 -42.90 7.58
C VAL A 6 -22.26 -42.21 6.50
N GLN A 7 -21.60 -43.00 5.64
CA GLN A 7 -20.84 -42.47 4.52
C GLN A 7 -21.75 -41.82 3.46
N LEU A 8 -22.88 -42.45 3.12
CA LEU A 8 -23.88 -41.90 2.21
C LEU A 8 -24.62 -40.66 2.75
N GLN A 9 -24.78 -40.54 4.09
CA GLN A 9 -25.33 -39.32 4.70
C GLN A 9 -24.31 -38.18 4.75
N ARG A 10 -23.00 -38.45 4.89
CA ARG A 10 -21.95 -37.43 4.79
C ARG A 10 -21.82 -36.86 3.38
N GLU A 11 -21.99 -37.66 2.33
CA GLU A 11 -21.95 -37.18 0.95
C GLU A 11 -23.17 -36.33 0.56
N LYS A 12 -24.31 -36.46 1.23
CA LYS A 12 -25.50 -35.62 0.99
C LYS A 12 -25.49 -34.26 1.71
N CYS A 13 -24.68 -34.08 2.74
CA CYS A 13 -24.62 -32.82 3.50
C CYS A 13 -23.64 -31.79 2.92
N PHE A 14 -22.66 -32.22 2.11
CA PHE A 14 -21.73 -31.31 1.44
C PHE A 14 -21.55 -31.78 0.00
N PRO A 15 -22.10 -31.08 -1.00
CA PRO A 15 -21.80 -31.39 -2.38
C PRO A 15 -20.29 -31.32 -2.58
N ALA A 16 -19.70 -32.39 -3.13
CA ALA A 16 -18.27 -32.43 -3.39
C ALA A 16 -17.91 -31.24 -4.31
N TRP A 17 -17.09 -30.33 -3.80
CA TRP A 17 -16.63 -29.19 -4.58
C TRP A 17 -15.99 -29.67 -5.88
N ASP A 18 -16.27 -28.98 -6.98
CA ASP A 18 -15.58 -29.18 -8.24
C ASP A 18 -14.07 -29.30 -7.97
N PRO A 19 -13.38 -30.33 -8.50
CA PRO A 19 -11.95 -30.51 -8.33
C PRO A 19 -11.13 -29.24 -8.64
N ALA A 20 -11.55 -28.44 -9.63
CA ALA A 20 -10.92 -27.16 -9.96
C ALA A 20 -11.08 -26.14 -8.83
N VAL A 21 -12.27 -26.02 -8.24
CA VAL A 21 -12.52 -25.12 -7.10
C VAL A 21 -11.71 -25.55 -5.89
N ARG A 22 -11.65 -26.87 -5.61
CA ARG A 22 -10.84 -27.43 -4.52
C ARG A 22 -9.36 -27.13 -4.68
N GLN A 23 -8.83 -27.22 -5.90
CA GLN A 23 -7.44 -26.90 -6.21
C GLN A 23 -7.14 -25.40 -5.99
N GLU A 24 -8.02 -24.51 -6.43
CA GLU A 24 -7.87 -23.06 -6.22
C GLU A 24 -7.98 -22.70 -4.72
N ALA A 25 -8.92 -23.31 -3.97
CA ALA A 25 -9.04 -23.11 -2.53
C ALA A 25 -7.78 -23.58 -1.78
N ARG A 26 -7.21 -24.74 -2.16
CA ARG A 26 -5.92 -25.21 -1.59
C ARG A 26 -4.80 -24.24 -1.90
N ARG A 27 -4.72 -23.72 -3.14
CA ARG A 27 -3.69 -22.75 -3.53
C ARG A 27 -3.84 -21.45 -2.72
N PHE A 28 -5.07 -20.95 -2.58
CA PHE A 28 -5.36 -19.80 -1.72
C PHE A 28 -4.89 -20.02 -0.28
N ALA A 29 -5.24 -21.16 0.32
CA ALA A 29 -4.85 -21.48 1.69
C ALA A 29 -3.32 -21.53 1.89
N VAL A 30 -2.58 -22.13 0.93
CA VAL A 30 -1.11 -22.17 1.00
C VAL A 30 -0.50 -20.77 0.84
N LEU A 31 -0.99 -19.96 -0.12
CA LEU A 31 -0.50 -18.59 -0.32
C LEU A 31 -0.79 -17.72 0.90
N LEU A 32 -1.97 -17.83 1.48
CA LEU A 32 -2.34 -17.12 2.69
C LEU A 32 -1.48 -17.57 3.89
N ALA A 33 -1.21 -18.86 4.03
CA ALA A 33 -0.33 -19.36 5.08
C ALA A 33 1.08 -18.78 4.97
N VAL A 34 1.64 -18.73 3.75
CA VAL A 34 2.95 -18.08 3.49
C VAL A 34 2.90 -16.59 3.86
N ALA A 35 1.84 -15.88 3.47
CA ALA A 35 1.67 -14.47 3.80
C ALA A 35 1.59 -14.25 5.32
N LEU A 36 0.77 -15.04 6.03
CA LEU A 36 0.62 -14.97 7.49
C LEU A 36 1.94 -15.24 8.23
N VAL A 37 2.73 -16.20 7.75
CA VAL A 37 4.06 -16.48 8.34
C VAL A 37 5.02 -15.32 8.09
N ALA A 38 5.04 -14.75 6.87
CA ALA A 38 5.91 -13.63 6.54
C ALA A 38 5.59 -12.36 7.35
N HIS A 39 4.32 -12.08 7.60
CA HIS A 39 3.82 -10.92 8.33
C HIS A 39 3.56 -11.19 9.82
N PHE A 40 3.88 -12.39 10.31
CA PHE A 40 3.55 -12.82 11.67
C PHE A 40 4.03 -11.85 12.74
N GLN A 41 5.23 -11.29 12.58
CA GLN A 41 5.81 -10.36 13.55
C GLN A 41 4.99 -9.06 13.69
N MET A 42 4.49 -8.53 12.58
CA MET A 42 3.61 -7.35 12.59
C MET A 42 2.31 -7.63 13.32
N ILE A 43 1.64 -8.74 12.94
CA ILE A 43 0.34 -9.13 13.49
C ILE A 43 0.44 -9.46 14.96
N ALA A 44 1.42 -10.31 15.34
CA ALA A 44 1.55 -10.81 16.71
C ALA A 44 1.93 -9.74 17.73
N ASN A 45 2.68 -8.72 17.31
CA ASN A 45 3.11 -7.63 18.19
C ASN A 45 2.26 -6.36 18.04
N GLY A 46 1.27 -6.34 17.19
CA GLY A 46 0.41 -5.18 16.97
C GLY A 46 1.20 -3.94 16.53
N LEU A 47 2.18 -4.15 15.64
CA LEU A 47 3.05 -3.06 15.20
C LEU A 47 2.26 -2.08 14.33
N GLN A 48 2.40 -0.81 14.65
CA GLN A 48 1.66 0.27 14.00
C GLN A 48 2.55 1.49 13.76
N ASN A 49 2.10 2.35 12.88
CA ASN A 49 2.74 3.63 12.60
C ASN A 49 2.10 4.77 13.43
N PRO A 50 2.68 5.98 13.41
CA PRO A 50 2.15 7.13 14.16
C PRO A 50 0.71 7.50 13.80
N ASP A 51 0.32 7.40 12.52
CA ASP A 51 -1.05 7.73 12.08
C ASP A 51 -2.08 6.79 12.74
N SER A 52 -1.76 5.49 12.85
CA SER A 52 -2.63 4.52 13.51
C SER A 52 -2.77 4.78 14.99
N LEU A 53 -1.67 5.16 15.64
CA LEU A 53 -1.69 5.54 17.06
C LEU A 53 -2.52 6.80 17.28
N TRP A 54 -2.34 7.80 16.45
CA TRP A 54 -3.00 9.10 16.56
C TRP A 54 -4.51 9.04 16.33
N LEU A 55 -4.95 8.23 15.35
CA LEU A 55 -6.37 8.11 14.95
C LEU A 55 -7.21 7.20 15.86
N GLY A 56 -6.71 6.74 17.00
CA GLY A 56 -7.58 6.17 18.00
C GLY A 56 -7.30 4.76 18.50
N GLY A 57 -6.17 4.15 18.10
CA GLY A 57 -5.73 2.90 18.70
C GLY A 57 -6.62 1.70 18.34
N ASP A 58 -7.45 1.26 19.27
CA ASP A 58 -8.28 0.05 19.16
C ASP A 58 -9.69 0.27 18.59
N TYR A 59 -10.08 1.55 18.41
CA TYR A 59 -11.39 1.90 17.86
C TYR A 59 -11.30 3.12 16.94
N HIS A 60 -11.75 2.96 15.69
CA HIS A 60 -11.81 4.04 14.70
C HIS A 60 -12.98 3.83 13.73
N ILE A 61 -13.72 4.88 13.48
CA ILE A 61 -14.68 4.99 12.38
C ILE A 61 -14.33 6.27 11.62
N ALA A 62 -14.11 6.14 10.33
CA ALA A 62 -13.78 7.25 9.43
C ALA A 62 -14.82 8.37 9.54
N ASP A 63 -14.37 9.59 9.64
CA ASP A 63 -15.17 10.78 9.89
C ASP A 63 -14.97 11.89 8.83
N SER A 64 -15.06 13.14 9.28
CA SER A 64 -14.89 14.34 8.44
C SER A 64 -13.49 14.45 7.83
N TRP A 65 -12.45 13.96 8.51
CA TRP A 65 -11.08 14.02 8.01
C TRP A 65 -10.89 13.14 6.77
N GLU A 66 -11.25 11.86 6.84
CA GLU A 66 -11.14 10.94 5.71
C GLU A 66 -12.07 11.35 4.56
N LEU A 67 -13.27 11.87 4.87
CA LEU A 67 -14.17 12.43 3.87
C LEU A 67 -13.53 13.63 3.17
N SER A 68 -12.88 14.54 3.91
CA SER A 68 -12.18 15.70 3.35
C SER A 68 -11.03 15.32 2.42
N LEU A 69 -10.47 14.11 2.60
CA LEU A 69 -9.48 13.50 1.70
C LEU A 69 -10.11 12.75 0.52
N GLY A 70 -11.44 12.76 0.38
CA GLY A 70 -12.17 12.05 -0.69
C GLY A 70 -12.38 10.55 -0.44
N ARG A 71 -12.10 10.03 0.76
CA ARG A 71 -12.16 8.60 1.10
C ARG A 71 -13.51 8.23 1.72
N TRP A 72 -14.60 8.63 1.07
CA TRP A 72 -15.95 8.49 1.60
C TRP A 72 -16.42 7.03 1.81
N GLY A 73 -15.76 6.05 1.20
CA GLY A 73 -16.08 4.64 1.36
C GLY A 73 -15.49 3.99 2.62
N LEU A 74 -14.50 4.62 3.28
CA LEU A 74 -13.86 4.06 4.48
C LEU A 74 -14.88 3.79 5.59
N VAL A 75 -15.80 4.71 5.82
CA VAL A 75 -16.85 4.55 6.83
C VAL A 75 -17.66 3.26 6.66
N LEU A 76 -17.89 2.79 5.42
CA LEU A 76 -18.62 1.55 5.18
C LEU A 76 -17.82 0.33 5.64
N VAL A 77 -16.51 0.31 5.40
CA VAL A 77 -15.62 -0.78 5.85
C VAL A 77 -15.50 -0.76 7.36
N ASP A 78 -15.40 0.42 7.97
CA ASP A 78 -15.30 0.58 9.42
C ASP A 78 -16.58 0.13 10.13
N LEU A 79 -17.75 0.48 9.60
CA LEU A 79 -19.03 -0.02 10.12
C LEU A 79 -19.15 -1.54 10.01
N LEU A 80 -18.67 -2.15 8.92
CA LEU A 80 -18.67 -3.60 8.75
C LEU A 80 -17.80 -4.32 9.78
N ARG A 81 -16.68 -3.71 10.19
CA ARG A 81 -15.83 -4.27 11.28
C ARG A 81 -16.25 -3.81 12.68
N GLY A 82 -17.32 -3.01 12.80
CA GLY A 82 -17.80 -2.47 14.08
C GLY A 82 -16.90 -1.41 14.70
N GLY A 83 -16.04 -0.76 13.91
CA GLY A 83 -15.07 0.23 14.37
C GLY A 83 -13.84 -0.33 15.08
N PHE A 84 -13.81 -1.63 15.40
CA PHE A 84 -12.66 -2.22 16.11
C PHE A 84 -11.42 -2.30 15.23
N VAL A 85 -10.28 -1.89 15.80
CA VAL A 85 -8.95 -1.94 15.19
C VAL A 85 -8.13 -2.99 15.94
N SER A 86 -8.25 -4.24 15.50
CA SER A 86 -7.47 -5.35 16.07
C SER A 86 -6.33 -5.72 15.13
N PRO A 87 -5.06 -5.79 15.60
CA PRO A 87 -3.93 -6.20 14.76
C PRO A 87 -4.16 -7.53 14.03
N ILE A 88 -4.77 -8.50 14.71
CA ILE A 88 -5.07 -9.81 14.12
C ILE A 88 -6.14 -9.67 13.02
N LEU A 89 -7.25 -9.00 13.31
CA LEU A 89 -8.33 -8.82 12.35
C LEU A 89 -7.85 -7.97 11.15
N SER A 90 -7.18 -6.85 11.42
CA SER A 90 -6.68 -5.94 10.40
C SER A 90 -5.61 -6.59 9.53
N GLY A 91 -4.57 -7.19 10.15
CA GLY A 91 -3.48 -7.84 9.42
C GLY A 91 -3.94 -9.08 8.66
N ALA A 92 -4.62 -10.04 9.31
CA ALA A 92 -5.08 -11.25 8.64
C ALA A 92 -6.14 -10.95 7.56
N GLY A 93 -7.10 -10.06 7.85
CA GLY A 93 -8.11 -9.63 6.89
C GLY A 93 -7.52 -8.96 5.66
N MET A 94 -6.55 -8.08 5.85
CA MET A 94 -5.78 -7.45 4.78
C MET A 94 -5.06 -8.50 3.90
N LEU A 95 -4.36 -9.48 4.51
CA LEU A 95 -3.63 -10.52 3.78
C LEU A 95 -4.56 -11.46 3.00
N VAL A 96 -5.77 -11.74 3.51
CA VAL A 96 -6.82 -12.45 2.76
C VAL A 96 -7.16 -11.70 1.46
N LEU A 97 -7.36 -10.38 1.54
CA LEU A 97 -7.71 -9.55 0.39
C LEU A 97 -6.56 -9.43 -0.62
N TYR A 98 -5.32 -9.22 -0.17
CA TYR A 98 -4.16 -9.20 -1.07
C TYR A 98 -3.89 -10.56 -1.72
N THR A 99 -4.09 -11.67 -0.99
CA THR A 99 -3.99 -13.02 -1.56
C THR A 99 -5.04 -13.23 -2.65
N ALA A 100 -6.28 -12.83 -2.40
CA ALA A 100 -7.37 -12.89 -3.39
C ALA A 100 -7.05 -12.02 -4.61
N ALA A 101 -6.55 -10.79 -4.40
CA ALA A 101 -6.15 -9.88 -5.47
C ALA A 101 -5.01 -10.47 -6.31
N GLY A 102 -3.99 -11.05 -5.70
CA GLY A 102 -2.88 -11.72 -6.39
C GLY A 102 -3.36 -12.91 -7.23
N MET A 103 -4.29 -13.70 -6.72
CA MET A 103 -4.90 -14.81 -7.49
C MET A 103 -5.78 -14.30 -8.63
N LEU A 104 -6.52 -13.21 -8.44
CA LEU A 104 -7.30 -12.57 -9.51
C LEU A 104 -6.38 -11.98 -10.57
N LEU A 105 -5.25 -11.41 -10.19
CA LEU A 105 -4.22 -10.88 -11.09
C LEU A 105 -3.68 -11.95 -12.04
N VAL A 106 -3.52 -13.22 -11.60
CA VAL A 106 -3.17 -14.34 -12.48
C VAL A 106 -4.18 -14.49 -13.64
N ARG A 107 -5.47 -14.26 -13.37
CA ARG A 107 -6.53 -14.34 -14.37
C ARG A 107 -6.57 -13.12 -15.30
N VAL A 108 -6.37 -11.92 -14.72
CA VAL A 108 -6.29 -10.65 -15.48
C VAL A 108 -5.12 -10.68 -16.46
N LEU A 109 -3.99 -11.22 -16.05
CA LEU A 109 -2.79 -11.37 -16.87
C LEU A 109 -2.79 -12.64 -17.76
N GLU A 110 -3.83 -13.48 -17.66
CA GLU A 110 -3.96 -14.77 -18.39
C GLU A 110 -2.77 -15.73 -18.18
N ALA A 111 -2.24 -15.73 -16.96
CA ALA A 111 -1.09 -16.54 -16.56
C ALA A 111 -1.49 -17.92 -15.97
N GLN A 112 -2.78 -18.28 -16.01
CA GLN A 112 -3.30 -19.50 -15.38
C GLN A 112 -2.75 -20.80 -15.99
N ASN A 113 -2.24 -20.79 -17.21
CA ASN A 113 -1.67 -21.97 -17.87
C ASN A 113 -0.22 -22.23 -17.46
N SER A 114 0.46 -21.26 -16.83
CA SER A 114 1.84 -21.39 -16.36
C SER A 114 1.87 -21.81 -14.89
N ARG A 115 2.35 -23.03 -14.60
CA ARG A 115 2.49 -23.52 -13.21
C ARG A 115 3.28 -22.57 -12.33
N PRO A 116 4.51 -22.10 -12.69
CA PRO A 116 5.27 -21.20 -11.84
C PRO A 116 4.57 -19.85 -11.63
N LEU A 117 3.98 -19.26 -12.70
CA LEU A 117 3.36 -17.93 -12.58
C LEU A 117 2.13 -17.93 -11.68
N ARG A 118 1.37 -19.03 -11.62
CA ARG A 118 0.23 -19.14 -10.71
C ARG A 118 0.62 -19.00 -9.22
N TRP A 119 1.87 -19.30 -8.87
CA TRP A 119 2.40 -19.15 -7.51
C TRP A 119 3.16 -17.83 -7.35
N LEU A 120 4.03 -17.50 -8.30
CA LEU A 120 4.91 -16.34 -8.20
C LEU A 120 4.14 -15.01 -8.24
N ILE A 121 3.13 -14.88 -9.11
CA ILE A 121 2.35 -13.64 -9.21
C ILE A 121 1.68 -13.27 -7.86
N PRO A 122 0.91 -14.14 -7.19
CA PRO A 122 0.37 -13.81 -5.89
C PRO A 122 1.45 -13.54 -4.83
N LEU A 123 2.57 -14.30 -4.85
CA LEU A 123 3.66 -14.10 -3.90
C LEU A 123 4.35 -12.73 -4.10
N THR A 124 4.52 -12.26 -5.35
CA THR A 124 5.08 -10.91 -5.58
C THR A 124 4.16 -9.79 -5.09
N VAL A 125 2.87 -10.07 -4.90
CA VAL A 125 1.93 -9.13 -4.29
C VAL A 125 2.02 -9.20 -2.77
N VAL A 126 1.79 -10.37 -2.17
CA VAL A 126 1.63 -10.48 -0.71
C VAL A 126 2.92 -10.30 0.09
N LEU A 127 4.09 -10.53 -0.52
CA LEU A 127 5.39 -10.35 0.13
C LEU A 127 6.04 -8.99 -0.17
N ALA A 128 5.40 -8.14 -0.96
CA ALA A 128 5.95 -6.85 -1.31
C ALA A 128 6.01 -5.90 -0.10
N PRO A 129 7.05 -5.06 0.03
CA PRO A 129 7.19 -4.10 1.12
C PRO A 129 6.00 -3.13 1.27
N GLN A 130 5.27 -2.85 0.17
CA GLN A 130 4.04 -2.05 0.20
C GLN A 130 2.93 -2.65 1.07
N VAL A 131 2.88 -3.98 1.17
CA VAL A 131 1.89 -4.67 1.99
C VAL A 131 2.23 -4.47 3.47
N LEU A 132 3.51 -4.49 3.84
CA LEU A 132 3.95 -4.21 5.20
C LEU A 132 3.61 -2.78 5.63
N ILE A 133 3.89 -1.78 4.79
CA ILE A 133 3.53 -0.40 5.12
C ILE A 133 2.02 -0.24 5.23
N THR A 134 1.24 -0.88 4.35
CA THR A 134 -0.22 -0.88 4.45
C THR A 134 -0.68 -1.50 5.77
N GLU A 135 -0.02 -2.57 6.22
CA GLU A 135 -0.29 -3.25 7.48
C GLU A 135 -0.07 -2.35 8.69
N SER A 136 0.95 -1.49 8.66
CA SER A 136 1.23 -0.54 9.74
C SER A 136 0.14 0.50 9.95
N TYR A 137 -0.73 0.74 8.95
CA TYR A 137 -1.94 1.56 9.03
C TYR A 137 -3.13 0.73 9.50
N LEU A 138 -3.10 0.23 10.73
CA LEU A 138 -4.08 -0.72 11.26
C LEU A 138 -5.53 -0.29 11.07
N PHE A 139 -5.83 1.00 11.22
CA PHE A 139 -7.18 1.54 11.13
C PHE A 139 -7.80 1.43 9.72
N CYS A 140 -6.99 1.45 8.66
CA CYS A 140 -7.47 1.42 7.27
C CYS A 140 -6.86 0.31 6.40
N SER A 141 -6.02 -0.59 6.95
CA SER A 141 -5.31 -1.63 6.20
C SER A 141 -6.24 -2.56 5.41
N ILE A 142 -7.35 -3.00 6.02
CA ILE A 142 -8.39 -3.82 5.34
C ILE A 142 -8.99 -3.04 4.16
N ALA A 143 -9.32 -1.77 4.37
CA ALA A 143 -9.93 -0.93 3.34
C ALA A 143 -8.98 -0.70 2.16
N TYR A 144 -7.69 -0.48 2.41
CA TYR A 144 -6.70 -0.30 1.35
C TYR A 144 -6.42 -1.58 0.57
N ALA A 145 -6.38 -2.73 1.24
CA ALA A 145 -6.29 -4.03 0.58
C ALA A 145 -7.55 -4.34 -0.25
N LEU A 146 -8.74 -3.99 0.27
CA LEU A 146 -10.00 -4.09 -0.47
C LEU A 146 -9.99 -3.17 -1.70
N ALA A 147 -9.49 -1.93 -1.56
CA ALA A 147 -9.35 -1.00 -2.69
C ALA A 147 -8.46 -1.59 -3.80
N PHE A 148 -7.35 -2.23 -3.44
CA PHE A 148 -6.49 -2.91 -4.41
C PHE A 148 -7.21 -4.08 -5.10
N LEU A 149 -7.90 -4.94 -4.35
CA LEU A 149 -8.69 -6.04 -4.90
C LEU A 149 -9.78 -5.54 -5.86
N LEU A 150 -10.51 -4.48 -5.48
CA LEU A 150 -11.56 -3.87 -6.29
C LEU A 150 -10.99 -3.26 -7.59
N ALA A 151 -9.81 -2.63 -7.53
CA ALA A 151 -9.14 -2.10 -8.73
C ALA A 151 -8.72 -3.22 -9.70
N VAL A 152 -8.18 -4.34 -9.19
CA VAL A 152 -7.89 -5.53 -10.00
C VAL A 152 -9.19 -6.13 -10.57
N ALA A 153 -10.26 -6.18 -9.78
CA ALA A 153 -11.57 -6.67 -10.21
C ALA A 153 -12.20 -5.75 -11.28
N ALA A 154 -12.02 -4.43 -11.20
CA ALA A 154 -12.45 -3.50 -12.24
C ALA A 154 -11.83 -3.86 -13.59
N ALA A 155 -10.51 -4.04 -13.64
CA ALA A 155 -9.82 -4.47 -14.85
C ALA A 155 -10.30 -5.86 -15.34
N TYR A 156 -10.51 -6.80 -14.42
CA TYR A 156 -11.01 -8.14 -14.73
C TYR A 156 -12.38 -8.10 -15.44
N TRP A 157 -13.32 -7.34 -14.91
CA TRP A 157 -14.67 -7.29 -15.49
C TRP A 157 -14.71 -6.56 -16.83
N VAL A 158 -13.94 -5.49 -17.02
CA VAL A 158 -13.78 -4.84 -18.34
C VAL A 158 -13.23 -5.80 -19.36
N GLN A 159 -12.29 -6.67 -19.00
CA GLN A 159 -11.71 -7.65 -19.93
C GLN A 159 -12.66 -8.82 -20.23
N ARG A 160 -13.36 -9.31 -19.20
CA ARG A 160 -14.06 -10.60 -19.26
C ARG A 160 -15.46 -10.50 -19.82
N LEU A 161 -16.20 -9.47 -19.48
CA LEU A 161 -17.57 -9.30 -19.93
C LEU A 161 -17.63 -8.42 -21.19
N PRO A 162 -18.42 -8.84 -22.21
CA PRO A 162 -18.55 -8.05 -23.43
C PRO A 162 -19.45 -6.83 -23.21
N ARG A 163 -19.25 -5.80 -24.05
CA ARG A 163 -20.12 -4.62 -24.16
C ARG A 163 -20.37 -3.91 -22.81
N TRP A 164 -21.62 -3.45 -22.58
CA TRP A 164 -22.03 -2.63 -21.46
C TRP A 164 -21.85 -3.27 -20.07
N PRO A 165 -22.18 -4.56 -19.83
CA PRO A 165 -21.97 -5.15 -18.50
C PRO A 165 -20.53 -5.06 -18.02
N GLY A 166 -19.54 -5.27 -18.90
CA GLY A 166 -18.13 -5.14 -18.53
C GLY A 166 -17.75 -3.69 -18.21
N VAL A 167 -18.26 -2.72 -18.97
CA VAL A 167 -18.01 -1.30 -18.71
C VAL A 167 -18.65 -0.86 -17.40
N LEU A 168 -19.91 -1.19 -17.16
CA LEU A 168 -20.63 -0.78 -15.95
C LEU A 168 -20.05 -1.42 -14.68
N LEU A 169 -19.78 -2.72 -14.69
CA LEU A 169 -19.14 -3.39 -13.57
C LEU A 169 -17.72 -2.87 -13.34
N GLY A 170 -16.93 -2.68 -14.41
CA GLY A 170 -15.61 -2.10 -14.29
C GLY A 170 -15.65 -0.70 -13.67
N ALA A 171 -16.57 0.16 -14.11
CA ALA A 171 -16.78 1.50 -13.55
C ALA A 171 -17.20 1.45 -12.07
N LEU A 172 -18.13 0.56 -11.71
CA LEU A 172 -18.61 0.38 -10.34
C LEU A 172 -17.46 -0.05 -9.40
N PHE A 173 -16.69 -1.06 -9.81
CA PHE A 173 -15.55 -1.54 -9.01
C PHE A 173 -14.43 -0.49 -8.91
N LEU A 174 -14.18 0.29 -9.97
CA LEU A 174 -13.23 1.41 -9.93
C LEU A 174 -13.72 2.50 -8.97
N MET A 175 -14.98 2.94 -9.08
CA MET A 175 -15.58 3.90 -8.15
C MET A 175 -15.43 3.44 -6.69
N ALA A 176 -15.79 2.19 -6.40
CA ALA A 176 -15.67 1.62 -5.07
C ALA A 176 -14.21 1.57 -4.57
N SER A 177 -13.25 1.22 -5.45
CA SER A 177 -11.82 1.27 -5.13
C SER A 177 -11.36 2.68 -4.76
N LEU A 178 -11.71 3.68 -5.58
CA LEU A 178 -11.32 5.08 -5.37
C LEU A 178 -11.92 5.67 -4.10
N SER A 179 -13.13 5.25 -3.72
CA SER A 179 -13.78 5.68 -2.49
C SER A 179 -13.04 5.26 -1.21
N LEU A 180 -12.19 4.23 -1.32
CA LEU A 180 -11.36 3.73 -0.24
C LEU A 180 -9.92 4.30 -0.32
N TYR A 181 -9.31 4.25 -1.53
CA TYR A 181 -7.95 4.75 -1.73
C TYR A 181 -7.69 5.13 -3.19
N GLN A 182 -7.53 6.41 -3.46
CA GLN A 182 -7.45 6.96 -4.82
C GLN A 182 -6.22 6.52 -5.61
N SER A 183 -5.08 6.24 -4.95
CA SER A 183 -3.85 5.77 -5.61
C SER A 183 -4.08 4.52 -6.47
N ASN A 184 -5.09 3.70 -6.15
CA ASN A 184 -5.41 2.49 -6.91
C ASN A 184 -6.02 2.75 -8.30
N VAL A 185 -6.25 4.01 -8.70
CA VAL A 185 -6.58 4.35 -10.10
C VAL A 185 -5.51 3.77 -11.06
N GLY A 186 -4.23 3.84 -10.65
CA GLY A 186 -3.12 3.30 -11.43
C GLY A 186 -3.13 1.78 -11.56
N VAL A 187 -3.70 1.04 -10.62
CA VAL A 187 -3.88 -0.43 -10.74
C VAL A 187 -4.80 -0.75 -11.91
N THR A 188 -5.98 -0.13 -11.93
CA THR A 188 -6.97 -0.38 -13.01
C THR A 188 -6.44 0.11 -14.36
N ALA A 189 -5.92 1.35 -14.42
CA ALA A 189 -5.39 1.95 -15.65
C ALA A 189 -4.22 1.14 -16.20
N GLY A 190 -3.25 0.77 -15.37
CA GLY A 190 -2.10 -0.04 -15.73
C GLY A 190 -2.49 -1.42 -16.27
N LEU A 191 -3.36 -2.15 -15.57
CA LEU A 191 -3.82 -3.47 -16.01
C LEU A 191 -4.62 -3.43 -17.32
N LEU A 192 -5.44 -2.41 -17.52
CA LEU A 192 -6.18 -2.24 -18.78
C LEU A 192 -5.25 -1.86 -19.93
N LEU A 193 -4.23 -1.04 -19.69
CA LEU A 193 -3.20 -0.72 -20.68
C LEU A 193 -2.36 -1.96 -21.02
N MET A 194 -1.98 -2.77 -20.04
CA MET A 194 -1.29 -4.05 -20.25
C MET A 194 -2.14 -5.02 -21.10
N TRP A 195 -3.45 -5.04 -20.88
CA TRP A 195 -4.38 -5.83 -21.70
C TRP A 195 -4.45 -5.33 -23.14
N LEU A 196 -4.52 -4.01 -23.35
CA LEU A 196 -4.50 -3.40 -24.68
C LEU A 196 -3.20 -3.72 -25.42
N LEU A 197 -2.05 -3.63 -24.75
CA LEU A 197 -0.75 -4.00 -25.29
C LEU A 197 -0.74 -5.46 -25.75
N ARG A 198 -1.18 -6.37 -24.89
CA ARG A 198 -1.30 -7.79 -25.26
C ARG A 198 -2.22 -8.02 -26.48
N THR A 199 -3.32 -7.28 -26.56
CA THR A 199 -4.22 -7.37 -27.72
C THR A 199 -3.48 -7.10 -29.03
N LEU A 200 -2.66 -6.05 -29.09
CA LEU A 200 -1.86 -5.72 -30.28
C LEU A 200 -0.77 -6.76 -30.57
N LEU A 201 -0.19 -7.31 -29.51
CA LEU A 201 0.85 -8.32 -29.65
C LEU A 201 0.30 -9.69 -30.12
N ASP A 202 -0.90 -10.06 -29.67
CA ASP A 202 -1.50 -11.36 -29.99
C ASP A 202 -2.29 -11.34 -31.30
N GLU A 203 -3.03 -10.26 -31.57
CA GLU A 203 -3.95 -10.10 -32.72
C GLU A 203 -3.59 -8.82 -33.51
N PRO A 204 -2.37 -8.71 -34.09
CA PRO A 204 -1.87 -7.46 -34.69
C PRO A 204 -2.66 -6.98 -35.94
N GLU A 205 -3.42 -7.86 -36.59
CA GLU A 205 -4.32 -7.55 -37.69
C GLU A 205 -5.67 -6.99 -37.22
N ALA A 206 -6.07 -7.24 -35.99
CA ALA A 206 -7.40 -6.92 -35.47
C ALA A 206 -7.51 -5.50 -34.88
N LEU A 207 -7.04 -4.47 -35.63
CA LEU A 207 -7.04 -3.07 -35.15
C LEU A 207 -8.44 -2.54 -34.75
N ALA A 208 -9.51 -3.00 -35.45
CA ALA A 208 -10.88 -2.65 -35.10
C ALA A 208 -11.30 -3.25 -33.73
N ALA A 209 -10.80 -4.44 -33.39
CA ALA A 209 -11.02 -5.03 -32.07
C ALA A 209 -10.25 -4.26 -30.98
N PHE A 210 -9.01 -3.89 -31.28
CA PHE A 210 -8.21 -3.01 -30.40
C PHE A 210 -8.93 -1.68 -30.15
N ALA A 211 -9.41 -0.98 -31.18
CA ALA A 211 -10.14 0.29 -31.02
C ALA A 211 -11.39 0.13 -30.15
N ARG A 212 -12.17 -0.95 -30.33
CA ARG A 212 -13.32 -1.24 -29.46
C ARG A 212 -12.90 -1.50 -28.00
N ARG A 213 -11.82 -2.26 -27.77
CA ARG A 213 -11.28 -2.53 -26.43
C ARG A 213 -10.76 -1.25 -25.78
N LEU A 214 -10.09 -0.39 -26.53
CA LEU A 214 -9.64 0.94 -26.08
C LEU A 214 -10.83 1.82 -25.69
N GLY A 215 -11.85 1.94 -26.56
CA GLY A 215 -13.06 2.71 -26.24
C GLY A 215 -13.77 2.22 -24.96
N ARG A 216 -13.85 0.89 -24.76
CA ARG A 216 -14.40 0.30 -23.53
C ARG A 216 -13.56 0.63 -22.29
N THR A 217 -12.25 0.55 -22.42
CA THR A 217 -11.31 0.91 -21.34
C THR A 217 -11.49 2.36 -20.92
N LEU A 218 -11.45 3.28 -21.90
CA LEU A 218 -11.60 4.71 -21.63
C LEU A 218 -12.97 5.04 -21.03
N LEU A 219 -14.04 4.42 -21.57
CA LEU A 219 -15.39 4.64 -21.06
C LEU A 219 -15.57 4.11 -19.64
N ALA A 220 -15.05 2.92 -19.32
CA ALA A 220 -15.13 2.37 -17.97
C ALA A 220 -14.37 3.24 -16.95
N CYS A 221 -13.16 3.69 -17.30
CA CYS A 221 -12.39 4.60 -16.46
C CYS A 221 -13.12 5.95 -16.27
N ALA A 222 -13.62 6.55 -17.36
CA ALA A 222 -14.34 7.82 -17.30
C ALA A 222 -15.60 7.72 -16.43
N LEU A 223 -16.44 6.70 -16.65
CA LEU A 223 -17.65 6.49 -15.86
C LEU A 223 -17.33 6.21 -14.39
N GLY A 224 -16.28 5.43 -14.09
CA GLY A 224 -15.86 5.16 -12.72
C GLY A 224 -15.39 6.43 -11.99
N LEU A 225 -14.58 7.25 -12.65
CA LEU A 225 -14.11 8.53 -12.11
C LEU A 225 -15.26 9.52 -11.91
N VAL A 226 -16.15 9.65 -12.89
CA VAL A 226 -17.33 10.55 -12.79
C VAL A 226 -18.25 10.09 -11.66
N ALA A 227 -18.55 8.80 -11.57
CA ALA A 227 -19.39 8.26 -10.50
C ALA A 227 -18.75 8.47 -9.11
N TYR A 228 -17.44 8.24 -8.97
CA TYR A 228 -16.71 8.53 -7.74
C TYR A 228 -16.84 10.00 -7.34
N TYR A 229 -16.59 10.92 -8.29
CA TYR A 229 -16.64 12.34 -8.04
C TYR A 229 -18.05 12.83 -7.70
N MET A 230 -19.07 12.34 -8.39
CA MET A 230 -20.48 12.69 -8.09
C MET A 230 -20.88 12.28 -6.68
N VAL A 231 -20.53 11.05 -6.25
CA VAL A 231 -20.82 10.59 -4.88
C VAL A 231 -20.03 11.40 -3.86
N LEU A 232 -18.77 11.72 -4.13
CA LEU A 232 -17.94 12.57 -3.28
C LEU A 232 -18.58 13.94 -3.08
N GLN A 233 -18.96 14.63 -4.17
CA GLN A 233 -19.59 15.96 -4.08
C GLN A 233 -20.92 15.91 -3.31
N LEU A 234 -21.73 14.88 -3.53
CA LEU A 234 -22.96 14.67 -2.78
C LEU A 234 -22.67 14.50 -1.27
N ARG A 235 -21.66 13.72 -0.91
CA ARG A 235 -21.26 13.50 0.50
C ARG A 235 -20.75 14.79 1.13
N LEU A 236 -19.85 15.53 0.46
CA LEU A 236 -19.33 16.81 0.95
C LEU A 236 -20.46 17.83 1.16
N TYR A 237 -21.39 17.89 0.20
CA TYR A 237 -22.57 18.79 0.31
C TYR A 237 -23.47 18.40 1.49
N THR A 238 -23.79 17.12 1.66
CA THR A 238 -24.70 16.66 2.72
C THR A 238 -24.11 16.76 4.12
N THR A 239 -22.79 16.64 4.25
CA THR A 239 -22.08 16.70 5.54
C THR A 239 -21.49 18.08 5.84
N GLN A 240 -21.55 19.02 4.88
CA GLN A 240 -20.94 20.36 4.98
C GLN A 240 -19.43 20.32 5.24
N VAL A 241 -18.73 19.25 4.82
CA VAL A 241 -17.28 19.11 4.92
C VAL A 241 -16.63 19.68 3.66
N ALA A 242 -15.62 20.52 3.80
CA ALA A 242 -14.81 21.00 2.69
C ALA A 242 -13.69 20.01 2.34
N LEU A 243 -13.27 19.96 1.07
CA LEU A 243 -12.07 19.21 0.69
C LEU A 243 -10.84 19.80 1.38
N SER A 244 -9.97 18.93 1.86
CA SER A 244 -8.72 19.34 2.47
C SER A 244 -7.71 19.77 1.41
N GLY A 245 -6.99 20.87 1.67
CA GLY A 245 -5.81 21.27 0.89
C GLY A 245 -4.58 20.35 1.05
N TYR A 246 -4.73 19.25 1.79
CA TYR A 246 -3.66 18.29 1.99
C TYR A 246 -3.17 17.72 0.66
N LYS A 247 -1.89 17.96 0.36
CA LYS A 247 -1.23 17.57 -0.91
C LYS A 247 -1.93 18.11 -2.16
N GLY A 248 -2.60 19.26 -2.08
CA GLY A 248 -3.29 19.87 -3.20
C GLY A 248 -4.59 19.18 -3.63
N ALA A 249 -5.20 18.37 -2.75
CA ALA A 249 -6.42 17.63 -3.07
C ALA A 249 -7.66 18.52 -3.25
N ASP A 250 -7.66 19.74 -2.73
CA ASP A 250 -8.70 20.75 -2.88
C ASP A 250 -8.71 21.41 -4.27
N SER A 251 -7.59 21.38 -4.96
CA SER A 251 -7.44 21.99 -6.30
C SER A 251 -7.80 21.02 -7.45
N VAL A 252 -8.29 19.81 -7.14
CA VAL A 252 -8.64 18.79 -8.15
C VAL A 252 -9.85 19.23 -8.96
N GLY A 253 -9.58 19.78 -10.15
CA GLY A 253 -10.56 20.14 -11.17
C GLY A 253 -10.01 19.83 -12.56
N VAL A 254 -10.89 19.75 -13.57
CA VAL A 254 -10.48 19.44 -14.95
C VAL A 254 -9.41 20.44 -15.45
N LEU A 255 -9.55 21.71 -15.13
CA LEU A 255 -8.59 22.74 -15.52
C LEU A 255 -7.25 22.56 -14.80
N HIS A 256 -7.29 22.26 -13.50
CA HIS A 256 -6.07 22.01 -12.72
C HIS A 256 -5.37 20.74 -13.21
N ALA A 257 -6.10 19.66 -13.48
CA ALA A 257 -5.53 18.44 -14.05
C ALA A 257 -4.84 18.71 -15.40
N LEU A 258 -5.38 19.59 -16.26
CA LEU A 258 -4.76 19.96 -17.52
C LEU A 258 -3.49 20.80 -17.31
N THR A 259 -3.49 21.74 -16.38
CA THR A 259 -2.31 22.58 -16.08
C THR A 259 -1.20 21.81 -15.38
N SER A 260 -1.57 20.82 -14.53
CA SER A 260 -0.61 19.98 -13.82
C SER A 260 0.01 18.86 -14.66
N LEU A 261 -0.46 18.61 -15.89
CA LEU A 261 0.18 17.62 -16.78
C LEU A 261 1.66 17.94 -17.05
N GLY A 262 2.02 19.23 -17.10
CA GLY A 262 3.42 19.65 -17.29
C GLY A 262 4.37 19.19 -16.19
N THR A 263 3.91 19.08 -14.96
CA THR A 263 4.65 18.58 -13.78
C THR A 263 4.37 17.12 -13.49
N GLY A 264 3.13 16.67 -13.62
CA GLY A 264 2.69 15.32 -13.34
C GLY A 264 3.26 14.25 -14.27
N ILE A 265 3.41 14.55 -15.57
CA ILE A 265 4.02 13.60 -16.51
C ILE A 265 5.48 13.31 -16.14
N PRO A 266 6.38 14.31 -16.00
CA PRO A 266 7.75 14.05 -15.52
C PRO A 266 7.80 13.36 -14.16
N GLN A 267 6.89 13.70 -13.24
CA GLN A 267 6.82 13.08 -11.91
C GLN A 267 6.47 11.61 -12.01
N ALA A 268 5.44 11.22 -12.77
CA ALA A 268 5.03 9.84 -12.96
C ALA A 268 6.16 8.95 -13.51
N TYR A 269 6.95 9.47 -14.47
CA TYR A 269 8.13 8.75 -14.95
C TYR A 269 9.23 8.66 -13.88
N ARG A 270 9.50 9.74 -13.17
CA ARG A 270 10.49 9.76 -12.09
C ARG A 270 10.12 8.72 -11.04
N ASP A 271 8.87 8.72 -10.56
CA ASP A 271 8.39 7.84 -9.52
C ASP A 271 8.41 6.37 -9.94
N PHE A 272 8.05 6.10 -11.20
CA PHE A 272 8.18 4.75 -11.77
C PHE A 272 9.64 4.26 -11.75
N PHE A 273 10.58 5.06 -12.23
CA PHE A 273 11.99 4.66 -12.28
C PHE A 273 12.65 4.65 -10.89
N ASP A 274 12.32 5.59 -10.03
CA ASP A 274 12.81 5.64 -8.65
C ASP A 274 12.34 4.44 -7.83
N TYR A 275 11.12 3.98 -8.05
CA TYR A 275 10.62 2.76 -7.40
C TYR A 275 11.48 1.53 -7.73
N PHE A 276 11.81 1.30 -8.99
CA PHE A 276 12.55 0.10 -9.40
C PHE A 276 14.07 0.26 -9.31
N PHE A 277 14.60 1.47 -9.48
CA PHE A 277 16.03 1.71 -9.65
C PHE A 277 16.60 2.82 -8.75
N GLY A 278 15.75 3.62 -8.13
CA GLY A 278 16.15 4.72 -7.25
C GLY A 278 16.82 4.24 -5.96
N ARG A 279 17.39 5.20 -5.22
CA ARG A 279 18.03 4.95 -3.92
C ARG A 279 17.15 5.35 -2.74
N THR A 280 16.13 6.13 -2.98
CA THR A 280 15.29 6.78 -1.98
C THR A 280 14.18 5.89 -1.44
N LEU A 281 13.80 4.82 -2.16
CA LEU A 281 12.83 3.85 -1.68
C LEU A 281 13.52 2.55 -1.30
N ALA A 282 13.33 2.15 -0.12
CA ALA A 282 14.00 1.03 0.50
C ALA A 282 13.57 -0.35 0.02
N ALA A 283 12.53 -0.44 -0.78
CA ALA A 283 12.25 -1.65 -1.55
C ALA A 283 13.47 -2.16 -2.33
N ASN A 284 14.53 -1.35 -2.39
CA ASN A 284 15.76 -1.64 -3.12
C ASN A 284 16.94 -2.10 -2.26
N TYR A 285 16.78 -2.25 -0.94
CA TYR A 285 17.91 -2.44 -0.04
C TYR A 285 18.65 -3.77 -0.28
N TYR A 286 17.97 -4.89 -0.35
CA TYR A 286 18.62 -6.21 -0.45
C TYR A 286 18.97 -6.62 -1.89
N HIS A 287 19.65 -5.75 -2.64
CA HIS A 287 20.11 -6.01 -4.01
C HIS A 287 18.99 -6.34 -5.01
N VAL A 288 17.77 -5.88 -4.75
CA VAL A 288 16.63 -6.13 -5.65
C VAL A 288 16.71 -5.34 -6.95
N ARG A 289 17.42 -4.19 -6.98
CA ARG A 289 17.58 -3.37 -8.20
C ARG A 289 18.18 -4.13 -9.38
N PRO A 290 19.33 -4.83 -9.24
CA PRO A 290 19.86 -5.62 -10.35
C PRO A 290 18.88 -6.70 -10.80
N VAL A 291 18.09 -7.26 -9.88
CA VAL A 291 17.07 -8.24 -10.22
C VAL A 291 15.95 -7.60 -11.04
N TYR A 292 15.45 -6.42 -10.65
CA TYR A 292 14.51 -5.67 -11.47
C TYR A 292 15.09 -5.34 -12.84
N ALA A 293 16.32 -4.82 -12.92
CA ALA A 293 16.98 -4.49 -14.19
C ALA A 293 17.03 -5.71 -15.12
N LEU A 294 17.45 -6.87 -14.62
CA LEU A 294 17.50 -8.10 -15.40
C LEU A 294 16.10 -8.57 -15.85
N LEU A 295 15.09 -8.48 -14.99
CA LEU A 295 13.72 -8.82 -15.35
C LEU A 295 13.18 -7.89 -16.45
N PHE A 296 13.44 -6.58 -16.36
CA PHE A 296 13.03 -5.61 -17.38
C PHE A 296 13.78 -5.83 -18.70
N VAL A 297 15.07 -6.17 -18.66
CA VAL A 297 15.84 -6.53 -19.86
C VAL A 297 15.25 -7.77 -20.52
N LEU A 298 14.93 -8.82 -19.76
CA LEU A 298 14.29 -10.02 -20.30
C LEU A 298 12.93 -9.70 -20.92
N ALA A 299 12.11 -8.86 -20.28
CA ALA A 299 10.82 -8.43 -20.85
C ALA A 299 11.00 -7.60 -22.13
N ALA A 300 11.99 -6.70 -22.16
CA ALA A 300 12.32 -5.91 -23.35
C ALA A 300 12.76 -6.80 -24.51
N VAL A 301 13.57 -7.84 -24.25
CA VAL A 301 13.95 -8.84 -25.25
C VAL A 301 12.72 -9.62 -25.73
N ALA A 302 11.85 -10.08 -24.82
CA ALA A 302 10.62 -10.78 -25.19
C ALA A 302 9.71 -9.91 -26.08
N LEU A 303 9.56 -8.64 -25.73
CA LEU A 303 8.80 -7.67 -26.51
C LEU A 303 9.45 -7.41 -27.88
N ALA A 304 10.76 -7.20 -27.94
CA ALA A 304 11.50 -6.99 -29.18
C ALA A 304 11.36 -8.19 -30.13
N VAL A 305 11.50 -9.42 -29.61
CA VAL A 305 11.28 -10.66 -30.38
C VAL A 305 9.87 -10.69 -30.95
N ARG A 306 8.86 -10.36 -30.12
CA ARG A 306 7.47 -10.36 -30.58
C ARG A 306 7.20 -9.28 -31.61
N LEU A 307 7.66 -8.06 -31.41
CA LEU A 307 7.54 -6.96 -32.37
C LEU A 307 8.22 -7.31 -33.71
N TRP A 308 9.38 -7.95 -33.65
CA TRP A 308 10.04 -8.46 -34.86
C TRP A 308 9.22 -9.50 -35.63
N GLN A 309 8.56 -10.42 -34.93
CA GLN A 309 7.67 -11.42 -35.53
C GLN A 309 6.48 -10.77 -36.23
N ILE A 310 5.89 -9.73 -35.63
CA ILE A 310 4.71 -9.01 -36.15
C ILE A 310 5.08 -7.77 -36.97
N ARG A 311 6.34 -7.56 -37.36
CA ARG A 311 6.85 -6.32 -38.00
C ARG A 311 6.12 -5.93 -39.31
N ARG A 312 5.41 -6.88 -39.94
CA ARG A 312 4.59 -6.61 -41.11
C ARG A 312 3.37 -5.74 -40.77
N HIS A 313 2.87 -5.80 -39.55
CA HIS A 313 1.76 -5.00 -39.03
C HIS A 313 2.29 -3.70 -38.35
N ARG A 314 2.83 -2.79 -39.19
CA ARG A 314 3.54 -1.58 -38.72
C ARG A 314 2.73 -0.73 -37.74
N VAL A 315 1.40 -0.58 -37.96
CA VAL A 315 0.51 0.21 -37.07
C VAL A 315 0.40 -0.46 -35.70
N ALA A 316 0.23 -1.78 -35.64
CA ALA A 316 0.19 -2.50 -34.37
C ALA A 316 1.52 -2.40 -33.60
N CYS A 317 2.66 -2.50 -34.31
CA CYS A 317 3.98 -2.30 -33.70
C CYS A 317 4.14 -0.89 -33.12
N LEU A 318 3.76 0.15 -33.87
CA LEU A 318 3.85 1.54 -33.40
C LEU A 318 2.97 1.77 -32.17
N LEU A 319 1.70 1.32 -32.22
CA LEU A 319 0.79 1.43 -31.09
C LEU A 319 1.28 0.65 -29.86
N ALA A 320 1.86 -0.53 -30.05
CA ALA A 320 2.44 -1.31 -28.96
C ALA A 320 3.59 -0.56 -28.27
N VAL A 321 4.49 0.06 -29.04
CA VAL A 321 5.57 0.91 -28.48
C VAL A 321 4.98 2.10 -27.73
N VAL A 322 3.98 2.78 -28.28
CA VAL A 322 3.28 3.89 -27.60
C VAL A 322 2.70 3.43 -26.26
N LEU A 323 2.02 2.26 -26.22
CA LEU A 323 1.47 1.74 -24.97
C LEU A 323 2.56 1.39 -23.94
N VAL A 324 3.72 0.88 -24.37
CA VAL A 324 4.86 0.63 -23.47
C VAL A 324 5.37 1.94 -22.88
N VAL A 325 5.49 2.99 -23.70
CA VAL A 325 5.90 4.32 -23.22
C VAL A 325 4.85 4.91 -22.26
N LEU A 326 3.57 4.69 -22.48
CA LEU A 326 2.49 5.16 -21.61
C LEU A 326 2.33 4.34 -20.31
N LEU A 327 2.99 3.18 -20.18
CA LEU A 327 2.82 2.31 -19.02
C LEU A 327 3.19 2.99 -17.69
N PRO A 328 4.33 3.72 -17.57
CA PRO A 328 4.63 4.48 -16.36
C PRO A 328 3.51 5.46 -15.97
N LEU A 329 2.97 6.20 -16.95
CA LEU A 329 1.87 7.15 -16.70
C LEU A 329 0.59 6.45 -16.24
N ALA A 330 0.30 5.27 -16.77
CA ALA A 330 -0.90 4.53 -16.39
C ALA A 330 -0.81 3.96 -14.97
N VAL A 331 0.35 3.42 -14.57
CA VAL A 331 0.53 2.89 -13.20
C VAL A 331 0.75 3.99 -12.17
N ALA A 332 1.35 5.10 -12.53
CA ALA A 332 1.52 6.27 -11.68
C ALA A 332 0.44 7.35 -11.95
N ALA A 333 -0.78 6.93 -12.34
CA ALA A 333 -1.84 7.86 -12.73
C ALA A 333 -2.24 8.86 -11.63
N ILE A 334 -1.96 8.56 -10.37
CA ILE A 334 -2.20 9.50 -9.25
C ILE A 334 -1.37 10.77 -9.39
N ASP A 335 -0.16 10.70 -9.92
CA ASP A 335 0.75 11.84 -10.09
C ASP A 335 0.26 12.82 -11.17
N LEU A 336 -0.60 12.33 -12.09
CA LEU A 336 -1.26 13.18 -13.08
C LEU A 336 -2.40 14.01 -12.46
N ILE A 337 -2.92 13.57 -11.32
CA ILE A 337 -4.04 14.21 -10.61
C ILE A 337 -3.51 15.08 -9.48
N VAL A 338 -2.50 14.61 -8.75
CA VAL A 338 -1.90 15.25 -7.58
C VAL A 338 -0.37 15.20 -7.68
N PRO A 339 0.26 16.04 -8.50
CA PRO A 339 1.69 15.96 -8.81
C PRO A 339 2.61 16.38 -7.65
N GLU A 340 2.09 16.96 -6.59
CA GLU A 340 2.86 17.37 -5.41
C GLU A 340 3.03 16.24 -4.37
N THR A 341 2.51 15.05 -4.66
CA THR A 341 2.69 13.90 -3.76
C THR A 341 4.14 13.43 -3.81
N THR A 342 4.78 13.37 -2.64
CA THR A 342 6.04 12.64 -2.52
C THR A 342 5.77 11.15 -2.68
N LEU A 343 6.63 10.47 -3.44
CA LEU A 343 6.55 9.02 -3.59
C LEU A 343 6.78 8.32 -2.25
N ILE A 344 5.78 7.63 -1.78
CA ILE A 344 5.84 6.77 -0.59
C ILE A 344 5.37 5.37 -0.96
N LEU A 345 5.89 4.34 -0.30
CA LEU A 345 5.52 2.96 -0.62
C LEU A 345 4.02 2.70 -0.51
N LEU A 346 3.30 3.40 0.37
CA LEU A 346 1.85 3.28 0.50
C LEU A 346 1.11 3.66 -0.80
N THR A 347 1.61 4.66 -1.55
CA THR A 347 1.02 5.08 -2.84
C THR A 347 1.47 4.21 -4.01
N CYS A 348 2.49 3.36 -3.81
CA CYS A 348 3.11 2.53 -4.85
C CYS A 348 2.34 1.21 -5.15
N SER A 349 1.18 0.99 -4.56
CA SER A 349 0.39 -0.24 -4.80
C SER A 349 0.14 -0.56 -6.29
N PRO A 350 -0.03 0.41 -7.21
CA PRO A 350 -0.15 0.10 -8.65
C PRO A 350 1.10 -0.56 -9.24
N LEU A 351 2.29 -0.24 -8.74
CA LEU A 351 3.55 -0.79 -9.23
C LEU A 351 3.71 -2.29 -8.92
N LEU A 352 2.92 -2.83 -7.96
CA LEU A 352 2.83 -4.27 -7.70
C LEU A 352 2.37 -5.08 -8.91
N THR A 353 1.71 -4.46 -9.88
CA THR A 353 1.22 -5.13 -11.10
C THR A 353 2.30 -5.29 -12.17
N VAL A 354 3.40 -4.53 -12.09
CA VAL A 354 4.42 -4.46 -13.14
C VAL A 354 5.27 -5.73 -13.21
N VAL A 355 5.79 -6.22 -12.08
CA VAL A 355 6.59 -7.47 -12.05
C VAL A 355 5.77 -8.67 -12.54
N PRO A 356 4.52 -8.91 -12.08
CA PRO A 356 3.64 -9.90 -12.66
C PRO A 356 3.48 -9.79 -14.19
N PHE A 357 3.34 -8.57 -14.70
CA PHE A 357 3.22 -8.36 -16.14
C PHE A 357 4.52 -8.68 -16.89
N VAL A 358 5.67 -8.22 -16.40
CA VAL A 358 7.00 -8.54 -16.93
C VAL A 358 7.19 -10.06 -17.05
N LEU A 359 6.85 -10.81 -15.99
CA LEU A 359 6.91 -12.27 -16.00
C LEU A 359 6.00 -12.88 -17.07
N THR A 360 4.81 -12.31 -17.23
CA THR A 360 3.86 -12.79 -18.25
C THR A 360 4.37 -12.53 -19.65
N LEU A 361 5.00 -11.38 -19.92
CA LEU A 361 5.64 -11.08 -21.20
C LEU A 361 6.75 -12.09 -21.51
N CYS A 362 7.63 -12.37 -20.55
CA CYS A 362 8.70 -13.36 -20.73
C CYS A 362 8.12 -14.75 -21.03
N ALA A 363 7.13 -15.19 -20.26
CA ALA A 363 6.54 -16.52 -20.43
C ALA A 363 5.79 -16.69 -21.75
N ARG A 364 5.21 -15.60 -22.30
CA ARG A 364 4.34 -15.65 -23.49
C ARG A 364 5.10 -15.42 -24.79
N TYR A 365 6.12 -14.54 -24.81
CA TYR A 365 6.72 -14.04 -26.05
C TYR A 365 8.19 -14.39 -26.28
N MET A 366 8.88 -15.03 -25.32
CA MET A 366 10.26 -15.46 -25.53
C MET A 366 10.41 -16.54 -26.62
N GLY A 367 9.36 -17.32 -26.89
CA GLY A 367 9.37 -18.40 -27.87
C GLY A 367 9.69 -19.78 -27.26
N GLU A 368 9.75 -20.81 -28.13
CA GLU A 368 9.85 -22.22 -27.70
C GLU A 368 11.26 -22.84 -27.79
N HIS A 369 12.23 -22.10 -28.31
CA HIS A 369 13.61 -22.58 -28.43
C HIS A 369 14.25 -22.86 -27.07
N ARG A 370 15.30 -23.68 -27.02
CA ARG A 370 16.00 -24.02 -25.77
C ARG A 370 16.49 -22.79 -25.01
N LEU A 371 17.07 -21.81 -25.71
CA LEU A 371 17.52 -20.55 -25.11
C LEU A 371 16.34 -19.71 -24.58
N ALA A 372 15.23 -19.66 -25.29
CA ALA A 372 14.02 -18.98 -24.86
C ALA A 372 13.43 -19.60 -23.59
N ARG A 373 13.36 -20.93 -23.53
CA ARG A 373 12.95 -21.63 -22.29
C ARG A 373 13.91 -21.37 -21.13
N ALA A 374 15.23 -21.35 -21.39
CA ALA A 374 16.23 -20.99 -20.38
C ALA A 374 16.01 -19.56 -19.86
N ALA A 375 15.71 -18.58 -20.73
CA ALA A 375 15.42 -17.21 -20.34
C ALA A 375 14.13 -17.09 -19.51
N VAL A 376 13.08 -17.88 -19.80
CA VAL A 376 11.87 -17.93 -18.96
C VAL A 376 12.19 -18.50 -17.58
N TRP A 377 12.98 -19.58 -17.50
CA TRP A 377 13.40 -20.13 -16.21
C TRP A 377 14.35 -19.19 -15.45
N LEU A 378 15.17 -18.41 -16.16
CA LEU A 378 15.96 -17.34 -15.56
C LEU A 378 15.04 -16.26 -14.94
N ALA A 379 13.98 -15.82 -15.64
CA ALA A 379 13.01 -14.88 -15.09
C ALA A 379 12.32 -15.44 -13.85
N VAL A 380 11.95 -16.73 -13.85
CA VAL A 380 11.41 -17.44 -12.68
C VAL A 380 12.42 -17.43 -11.53
N GLY A 381 13.67 -17.79 -11.78
CA GLY A 381 14.75 -17.81 -10.77
C GLY A 381 15.03 -16.41 -10.20
N LEU A 382 15.10 -15.38 -11.07
CA LEU A 382 15.23 -13.98 -10.66
C LEU A 382 14.06 -13.53 -9.76
N THR A 383 12.85 -13.99 -10.07
CA THR A 383 11.68 -13.67 -9.23
C THR A 383 11.78 -14.34 -7.86
N VAL A 384 12.30 -15.56 -7.77
CA VAL A 384 12.55 -16.20 -6.47
C VAL A 384 13.59 -15.41 -5.66
N VAL A 385 14.66 -14.92 -6.31
CA VAL A 385 15.64 -14.02 -5.67
C VAL A 385 15.00 -12.70 -5.22
N LEU A 386 14.10 -12.13 -6.03
CA LEU A 386 13.33 -10.95 -5.65
C LEU A 386 12.47 -11.20 -4.41
N LEU A 387 11.73 -12.31 -4.36
CA LEU A 387 10.91 -12.70 -3.21
C LEU A 387 11.75 -12.91 -1.95
N ARG A 388 12.96 -13.47 -2.08
CA ARG A 388 13.92 -13.51 -0.96
C ARG A 388 14.27 -12.10 -0.48
N GLY A 389 14.54 -11.16 -1.40
CA GLY A 389 14.81 -9.77 -1.06
C GLY A 389 13.63 -9.12 -0.30
N TYR A 390 12.41 -9.34 -0.76
CA TYR A 390 11.19 -8.89 -0.09
C TYR A 390 11.06 -9.46 1.32
N LEU A 391 11.23 -10.77 1.49
CA LEU A 391 11.19 -11.40 2.82
C LEU A 391 12.24 -10.84 3.78
N LEU A 392 13.45 -10.59 3.30
CA LEU A 392 14.49 -9.96 4.12
C LEU A 392 14.10 -8.54 4.52
N GLN A 393 13.52 -7.76 3.60
CA GLN A 393 13.05 -6.42 3.89
C GLN A 393 11.91 -6.44 4.91
N LEU A 394 10.89 -7.29 4.72
CA LEU A 394 9.79 -7.47 5.67
C LEU A 394 10.30 -7.77 7.10
N ASN A 395 11.25 -8.71 7.22
CA ASN A 395 11.81 -9.07 8.52
C ASN A 395 12.65 -7.93 9.13
N THR A 396 13.42 -7.21 8.31
CA THR A 396 14.23 -6.08 8.76
C THR A 396 13.33 -4.95 9.28
N ASP A 397 12.34 -4.56 8.49
CA ASP A 397 11.43 -3.48 8.82
C ASP A 397 10.58 -3.79 10.06
N SER A 398 9.99 -4.99 10.13
CA SER A 398 9.18 -5.38 11.28
C SER A 398 10.02 -5.53 12.55
N THR A 399 11.27 -6.00 12.44
CA THR A 399 12.20 -6.10 13.59
C THR A 399 12.59 -4.71 14.09
N THR A 400 12.88 -3.79 13.19
CA THR A 400 13.24 -2.42 13.56
C THR A 400 12.04 -1.68 14.16
N LEU A 401 10.86 -1.83 13.56
CA LEU A 401 9.63 -1.23 14.08
C LEU A 401 9.31 -1.75 15.50
N LEU A 402 9.47 -3.06 15.74
CA LEU A 402 9.31 -3.66 17.07
C LEU A 402 10.31 -3.10 18.07
N ALA A 403 11.58 -2.99 17.68
CA ALA A 403 12.62 -2.43 18.56
C ALA A 403 12.33 -0.95 18.88
N SER A 404 11.96 -0.15 17.88
CA SER A 404 11.59 1.25 18.06
C SER A 404 10.37 1.41 18.98
N GLN A 405 9.33 0.61 18.75
CA GLN A 405 8.12 0.64 19.59
C GLN A 405 8.45 0.30 21.06
N ARG A 406 9.25 -0.75 21.30
CA ARG A 406 9.69 -1.13 22.65
C ARG A 406 10.51 -0.05 23.32
N THR A 407 11.44 0.57 22.59
CA THR A 407 12.26 1.68 23.09
C THR A 407 11.36 2.86 23.50
N THR A 408 10.42 3.25 22.65
CA THR A 408 9.49 4.35 22.95
C THR A 408 8.64 4.06 24.19
N LEU A 409 8.13 2.82 24.33
CA LEU A 409 7.36 2.44 25.53
C LEU A 409 8.21 2.40 26.79
N THR A 410 9.46 1.95 26.72
CA THR A 410 10.39 1.99 27.86
C THR A 410 10.67 3.43 28.28
N VAL A 411 10.89 4.33 27.33
CA VAL A 411 11.07 5.76 27.60
C VAL A 411 9.82 6.36 28.23
N ALA A 412 8.63 6.01 27.71
CA ALA A 412 7.36 6.48 28.26
C ALA A 412 7.17 6.08 29.73
N GLN A 413 7.51 4.81 30.07
CA GLN A 413 7.44 4.31 31.45
C GLN A 413 8.42 5.06 32.39
N SER A 414 9.67 5.24 31.95
CA SER A 414 10.67 5.98 32.71
C SER A 414 10.28 7.45 32.88
N LEU A 415 9.80 8.08 31.81
CA LEU A 415 9.31 9.47 31.87
C LEU A 415 8.14 9.62 32.85
N LEU A 416 7.18 8.68 32.84
CA LEU A 416 6.06 8.72 33.79
C LEU A 416 6.55 8.70 35.23
N GLN A 417 7.50 7.81 35.55
CA GLN A 417 8.08 7.70 36.88
C GLN A 417 8.83 8.97 37.26
N ASP A 418 9.68 9.49 36.36
CA ASP A 418 10.47 10.69 36.64
C ASP A 418 9.59 11.94 36.78
N LEU A 419 8.55 12.09 35.96
CA LEU A 419 7.57 13.17 36.07
C LEU A 419 6.87 13.15 37.44
N GLN A 420 6.42 11.96 37.89
CA GLN A 420 5.72 11.82 39.18
C GLN A 420 6.61 12.05 40.41
N GLN A 421 7.92 11.87 40.27
CA GLN A 421 8.89 12.09 41.36
C GLN A 421 9.37 13.55 41.44
N ARG A 422 9.06 14.40 40.48
CA ARG A 422 9.47 15.80 40.49
C ARG A 422 8.71 16.59 41.57
N PRO A 423 9.42 17.40 42.40
CA PRO A 423 8.79 18.26 43.41
C PRO A 423 7.82 19.28 42.80
N GLU A 424 8.08 19.69 41.55
CA GLU A 424 7.28 20.66 40.82
C GLU A 424 5.97 20.06 40.32
N TYR A 425 5.89 18.72 40.19
CA TYR A 425 4.70 18.04 39.65
C TYR A 425 3.54 18.14 40.65
N ARG A 426 2.45 18.75 40.20
CA ARG A 426 1.19 18.85 40.93
C ARG A 426 0.06 18.20 40.15
N ALA A 427 -0.87 17.57 40.84
CA ALA A 427 -2.05 17.02 40.21
C ALA A 427 -2.78 18.11 39.41
N GLY A 428 -3.00 17.85 38.10
CA GLY A 428 -3.60 18.81 37.19
C GLY A 428 -2.64 19.78 36.50
N MET A 429 -1.33 19.75 36.81
CA MET A 429 -0.33 20.54 36.11
C MET A 429 -0.24 20.09 34.64
N PRO A 430 -0.22 21.01 33.67
CA PRO A 430 -0.02 20.66 32.28
C PRO A 430 1.33 19.99 32.03
N VAL A 431 1.36 18.97 31.20
CA VAL A 431 2.56 18.22 30.82
C VAL A 431 2.76 18.30 29.31
N ALA A 432 3.99 18.55 28.88
CA ALA A 432 4.39 18.49 27.48
C ALA A 432 5.60 17.55 27.31
N ILE A 433 5.49 16.50 26.50
CA ILE A 433 6.61 15.66 26.09
C ILE A 433 6.90 15.96 24.63
N ILE A 434 8.10 16.44 24.33
CA ILE A 434 8.46 17.00 23.04
C ILE A 434 9.65 16.22 22.46
N GLY A 435 9.50 15.76 21.23
CA GLY A 435 10.50 14.96 20.53
C GLY A 435 10.19 13.47 20.52
N GLN A 436 11.16 12.68 20.11
CA GLN A 436 11.09 11.22 20.05
C GLN A 436 12.45 10.62 20.47
N PRO A 437 12.50 9.35 20.92
CA PRO A 437 13.77 8.68 21.17
C PRO A 437 14.59 8.57 19.90
N GLU A 438 15.81 9.09 19.91
CA GLU A 438 16.76 8.98 18.82
C GLU A 438 17.82 7.90 19.12
N SER A 439 18.38 7.30 18.05
CA SER A 439 19.37 6.22 18.15
C SER A 439 20.64 6.64 18.91
N GLY A 440 21.02 7.93 18.86
CA GLY A 440 22.17 8.46 19.58
C GLY A 440 22.00 8.47 21.09
N ASN A 441 20.77 8.66 21.59
CA ASN A 441 20.42 8.67 23.00
C ASN A 441 19.97 7.29 23.52
N TYR A 442 19.50 6.45 22.61
CA TYR A 442 18.98 5.11 22.90
C TYR A 442 19.65 4.08 21.98
N PRO A 443 20.87 3.62 22.32
CA PRO A 443 21.69 2.77 21.46
C PRO A 443 21.09 1.37 21.21
N ASN A 444 20.00 1.02 21.87
CA ASN A 444 19.31 -0.26 21.72
C ASN A 444 18.35 -0.33 20.53
N LEU A 445 18.28 0.73 19.70
CA LEU A 445 17.59 0.60 18.43
C LEU A 445 18.24 -0.49 17.58
N SER A 446 17.42 -1.22 16.84
CA SER A 446 17.87 -2.37 16.05
C SER A 446 19.06 -2.00 15.17
N PRO A 447 20.13 -2.83 15.12
CA PRO A 447 21.21 -2.68 14.15
C PRO A 447 20.75 -2.71 12.68
N CYS A 448 19.50 -3.14 12.45
CA CYS A 448 18.86 -3.12 11.15
C CYS A 448 18.23 -1.76 10.81
N TYR A 449 18.26 -0.78 11.70
CA TYR A 449 17.58 0.52 11.53
C TYR A 449 17.96 1.19 10.21
N ASP A 450 19.25 1.26 9.90
CA ASP A 450 19.75 1.86 8.63
C ASP A 450 19.28 1.12 7.37
N LYS A 451 18.76 -0.09 7.56
CA LYS A 451 18.26 -0.97 6.49
C LYS A 451 16.74 -1.03 6.43
N ALA A 452 16.07 -0.46 7.43
CA ALA A 452 14.64 -0.54 7.63
C ALA A 452 13.93 0.69 7.05
N ASP A 453 14.02 0.86 5.82
CA ASP A 453 13.74 2.13 5.14
C ASP A 453 12.40 2.12 4.38
N SER A 454 11.76 0.95 4.27
CA SER A 454 10.49 0.82 3.55
C SER A 454 9.31 1.47 4.27
N LEU A 455 9.44 1.71 5.57
CA LEU A 455 8.48 2.46 6.34
C LEU A 455 8.91 3.94 6.39
N MET A 456 8.03 4.85 6.03
CA MET A 456 8.29 6.29 6.10
C MET A 456 8.67 6.76 7.50
N GLN A 457 8.16 6.06 8.51
CA GLN A 457 8.31 6.40 9.91
C GLN A 457 8.47 5.11 10.71
N MET A 458 9.63 4.97 11.34
CA MET A 458 9.98 3.82 12.16
C MET A 458 9.65 4.09 13.61
N GLY A 459 8.44 3.78 14.03
CA GLY A 459 8.04 3.90 15.43
C GLY A 459 6.61 4.40 15.61
N LEU A 460 6.29 4.73 16.85
CA LEU A 460 4.99 5.23 17.27
C LEU A 460 4.86 6.76 17.14
N LEU A 461 5.95 7.47 16.89
CA LEU A 461 6.03 8.92 16.90
C LEU A 461 6.53 9.44 15.54
N PHE A 462 6.08 10.65 15.18
CA PHE A 462 6.55 11.36 14.00
C PHE A 462 7.96 11.91 14.18
N HIS A 463 8.70 12.06 13.08
CA HIS A 463 10.01 12.73 13.12
C HIS A 463 9.91 14.22 13.45
N SER A 464 8.74 14.83 13.31
CA SER A 464 8.50 16.22 13.72
C SER A 464 8.25 16.33 15.23
N PRO A 465 9.10 17.03 16.01
CA PRO A 465 8.92 17.16 17.46
C PRO A 465 7.54 17.69 17.86
N HIS A 466 7.02 18.65 17.08
CA HIS A 466 5.76 19.32 17.37
C HIS A 466 4.52 18.45 17.12
N ALA A 467 4.63 17.44 16.25
CA ALA A 467 3.54 16.52 15.98
C ALA A 467 3.44 15.38 17.02
N ASN A 468 4.39 15.31 17.95
CA ASN A 468 4.49 14.20 18.89
C ASN A 468 3.75 14.42 20.21
N ALA A 469 3.30 15.63 20.53
CA ALA A 469 2.55 15.87 21.76
C ALA A 469 1.31 14.98 21.86
N GLU A 470 0.51 14.90 20.80
CA GLU A 470 -0.66 14.03 20.72
C GLU A 470 -0.27 12.54 20.67
N GLY A 471 0.84 12.21 20.00
CA GLY A 471 1.38 10.84 19.97
C GLY A 471 1.75 10.34 21.37
N TRP A 472 2.43 11.15 22.18
CA TRP A 472 2.74 10.84 23.56
C TRP A 472 1.48 10.67 24.41
N GLN A 473 0.49 11.54 24.24
CA GLN A 473 -0.81 11.40 24.89
C GLN A 473 -1.44 10.05 24.62
N GLN A 474 -1.44 9.60 23.36
CA GLN A 474 -1.99 8.31 22.97
C GLN A 474 -1.16 7.14 23.55
N ILE A 475 0.18 7.25 23.59
CA ILE A 475 1.03 6.24 24.20
C ILE A 475 0.69 6.07 25.69
N PHE A 476 0.59 7.16 26.43
CA PHE A 476 0.26 7.11 27.85
C PHE A 476 -1.13 6.54 28.09
N LYS A 477 -2.11 6.94 27.30
CA LYS A 477 -3.48 6.46 27.39
C LYS A 477 -3.61 4.98 27.03
N GLN A 478 -3.08 4.57 25.87
CA GLN A 478 -3.34 3.23 25.33
C GLN A 478 -2.44 2.15 25.92
N TYR A 479 -1.17 2.46 26.16
CA TYR A 479 -0.19 1.48 26.63
C TYR A 479 0.07 1.52 28.12
N LEU A 480 -0.02 2.71 28.75
CA LEU A 480 0.22 2.85 30.19
C LEU A 480 -1.06 2.98 31.02
N GLY A 481 -2.21 3.20 30.36
CA GLY A 481 -3.49 3.39 31.05
C GLY A 481 -3.56 4.66 31.89
N VAL A 482 -2.73 5.66 31.59
CA VAL A 482 -2.58 6.90 32.37
C VAL A 482 -3.08 8.10 31.57
N ALA A 483 -3.92 8.91 32.20
CA ALA A 483 -4.34 10.20 31.68
C ALA A 483 -3.62 11.32 32.47
N LEU A 484 -2.76 12.06 31.77
CA LEU A 484 -2.16 13.29 32.30
C LEU A 484 -2.97 14.50 31.80
N ASN A 485 -2.76 15.66 32.44
CA ASN A 485 -3.23 16.93 31.91
C ASN A 485 -2.26 17.41 30.83
N TRP A 486 -2.58 17.18 29.56
CA TRP A 486 -1.70 17.48 28.44
C TRP A 486 -1.81 18.95 28.02
N SER A 487 -0.67 19.56 27.72
CA SER A 487 -0.60 20.87 27.11
C SER A 487 -1.22 20.89 25.73
N SER A 488 -1.86 21.99 25.36
CA SER A 488 -2.38 22.16 23.99
C SER A 488 -1.25 22.25 22.97
N ARG A 489 -1.56 22.01 21.71
CA ARG A 489 -0.60 22.13 20.61
C ARG A 489 -0.02 23.55 20.51
N GLU A 490 -0.85 24.56 20.74
CA GLU A 490 -0.45 25.97 20.74
C GLU A 490 0.57 26.23 21.85
N GLN A 491 0.32 25.75 23.08
CA GLN A 491 1.26 25.85 24.19
C GLN A 491 2.59 25.15 23.91
N VAL A 492 2.54 23.93 23.28
CA VAL A 492 3.76 23.22 22.89
C VAL A 492 4.57 24.04 21.88
N MET A 493 3.92 24.65 20.88
CA MET A 493 4.59 25.49 19.90
C MET A 493 5.19 26.77 20.53
N GLU A 494 4.54 27.37 21.52
CA GLU A 494 5.08 28.50 22.27
C GLU A 494 6.31 28.07 23.08
N ILE A 495 6.21 26.97 23.82
CA ILE A 495 7.30 26.42 24.64
C ILE A 495 8.56 26.14 23.82
N VAL A 496 8.41 25.47 22.66
CA VAL A 496 9.53 25.12 21.78
C VAL A 496 10.32 26.34 21.31
N ASN A 497 9.69 27.49 21.19
CA ASN A 497 10.33 28.73 20.77
C ASN A 497 10.97 29.52 21.95
N THR A 498 10.88 29.02 23.19
CA THR A 498 11.50 29.69 24.35
C THR A 498 12.99 29.41 24.42
N PRO A 499 13.80 30.37 24.91
CA PRO A 499 15.21 30.14 25.19
C PRO A 499 15.46 29.04 26.22
N GLU A 500 14.57 28.92 27.22
CA GLU A 500 14.62 27.90 28.25
C GLU A 500 14.55 26.50 27.66
N TYR A 501 13.59 26.24 26.78
CA TYR A 501 13.47 24.95 26.07
C TYR A 501 14.68 24.64 25.19
N GLN A 502 15.20 25.65 24.49
CA GLN A 502 16.35 25.46 23.61
C GLN A 502 17.63 25.08 24.37
N MET A 503 17.76 25.51 25.63
CA MET A 503 18.88 25.18 26.51
C MET A 503 18.68 23.89 27.31
N MET A 504 17.49 23.27 27.28
CA MET A 504 17.25 22.01 28.00
C MET A 504 18.14 20.89 27.47
N ALA A 505 18.63 20.07 28.38
CA ALA A 505 19.25 18.78 28.03
C ALA A 505 18.20 17.85 27.41
N VAL A 506 18.67 16.81 26.73
CA VAL A 506 17.81 15.78 26.14
C VAL A 506 17.71 14.59 27.09
N TYR A 507 16.49 14.11 27.32
CA TYR A 507 16.22 12.96 28.16
C TYR A 507 17.05 11.72 27.75
N PRO A 508 17.68 10.97 28.66
CA PRO A 508 17.49 10.98 30.11
C PRO A 508 18.49 11.86 30.91
N GLN A 509 19.15 12.81 30.28
CA GLN A 509 20.14 13.65 30.96
C GLN A 509 19.49 14.59 32.01
N GLU A 510 20.24 14.93 33.04
CA GLU A 510 19.80 15.91 34.03
C GLU A 510 19.50 17.26 33.36
N GLY A 511 18.40 17.91 33.76
CA GLY A 511 17.92 19.14 33.12
C GLY A 511 17.01 18.91 31.88
N SER A 512 16.69 17.67 31.56
CA SER A 512 15.73 17.32 30.46
C SER A 512 14.26 17.43 30.85
N LEU A 513 13.99 17.62 32.17
CA LEU A 513 12.66 17.81 32.74
C LEU A 513 12.69 19.16 33.51
N GLN A 514 11.91 20.13 33.04
CA GLN A 514 11.85 21.47 33.62
C GLN A 514 10.43 22.05 33.58
N GLU A 515 10.12 22.94 34.54
CA GLU A 515 8.90 23.74 34.47
C GLU A 515 9.14 24.96 33.56
N ILE A 516 8.36 25.09 32.48
CA ILE A 516 8.39 26.22 31.55
C ILE A 516 6.97 26.72 31.39
N GLN A 517 6.72 28.00 31.66
CA GLN A 517 5.41 28.66 31.51
C GLN A 517 4.27 27.92 32.26
N GLY A 518 4.56 27.37 33.45
CA GLY A 518 3.59 26.61 34.23
C GLY A 518 3.26 25.22 33.70
N CYS A 519 4.01 24.72 32.74
CA CYS A 519 3.92 23.39 32.15
C CYS A 519 5.17 22.58 32.53
N LEU A 520 5.01 21.32 32.95
CA LEU A 520 6.14 20.41 33.15
C LEU A 520 6.53 19.82 31.79
N VAL A 521 7.70 20.24 31.32
CA VAL A 521 8.21 19.93 29.98
C VAL A 521 9.27 18.86 30.05
N ALA A 522 9.15 17.81 29.20
CA ALA A 522 10.18 16.82 28.94
C ALA A 522 10.70 17.00 27.53
N ARG A 523 12.01 17.23 27.36
CA ARG A 523 12.67 17.27 26.06
C ARG A 523 13.27 15.90 25.76
N VAL A 524 12.70 15.18 24.77
CA VAL A 524 13.13 13.82 24.40
C VAL A 524 14.09 13.82 23.21
N ALA A 525 14.06 14.85 22.35
CA ALA A 525 14.99 15.04 21.24
C ALA A 525 15.30 16.52 21.00
#